data_430b734009859789cbb009c1688a4b8f
#
_entry.id   430b734009859789cbb009c1688a4b8f
#
_cell.length_a   1.000
_cell.length_b   1.000
_cell.length_c   1.000
_cell.angle_alpha   90.00
_cell.angle_beta   90.00
_cell.angle_gamma   90.00
#
_symmetry.space_group_name_H-M   'P 1'
#
loop_
_entity.id
_entity.type
_entity.pdbx_description
1 polymer ?
#
loop_
_entity_poly.entity_id
_entity_poly.type
_entity_poly.pdbx_seq_one_letter_code
_entity_poly.pdbx_strand_id
1 'polypeptide(L)'
;MKSKDFDLDFARRERYTYTKTSSSQGKVPGKSFGGSNTMSVALNTKHLSGFISEEEYAAIYPQVEAAHKQLEAKNGPGSDFLGWMYLPRDYDKEEFARIKAAAKKIREDSDVLVVAGIGGSYLGARAVVEAVKGQFHNELEGGPKIYFCGNSISPTYLNNILDLCKGKRFSINVISKSGTTTETSLAFRVLRELLEKEMGVEEANKRIYATTDRAKGTLKQLADAQGWPTFVVPDDVGGRYSVLSAVGLLPIAAAGIDIDELMKGAADAMERFSVLSPDNDAYKYAAIRNILYRKGKSIEILECYEPDFTLMNEWYKQLFGESEGKDNKGLFPRSEERRVGKECRL
;
A
#
# COMPACT_ATOMS: atom_id res chain seq x y z
N MET A 1 -49.29 0.48 3.44
CA MET A 1 -48.02 1.15 3.08
C MET A 1 -47.32 0.28 2.05
N LYS A 2 -47.29 0.72 0.77
CA LYS A 2 -46.72 -0.06 -0.34
C LYS A 2 -45.21 0.06 -0.30
N SER A 3 -44.49 -1.06 -0.30
CA SER A 3 -43.05 -1.14 -0.46
C SER A 3 -42.69 -0.57 -1.84
N LYS A 4 -41.85 0.43 -1.88
CA LYS A 4 -41.20 0.87 -3.13
C LYS A 4 -40.09 -0.14 -3.42
N ASP A 5 -40.21 -0.80 -4.54
CA ASP A 5 -39.18 -1.66 -5.09
C ASP A 5 -37.90 -0.87 -5.25
N PHE A 6 -36.84 -1.36 -4.59
CA PHE A 6 -35.49 -0.81 -4.74
C PHE A 6 -34.98 -1.34 -6.08
N ASP A 7 -34.76 -0.43 -7.03
CA ASP A 7 -34.29 -0.80 -8.36
C ASP A 7 -32.84 -1.33 -8.29
N LEU A 8 -32.73 -2.64 -8.33
CA LEU A 8 -31.44 -3.38 -8.34
C LEU A 8 -30.67 -3.23 -9.66
N ASP A 9 -31.25 -2.60 -10.68
CA ASP A 9 -30.58 -2.40 -11.97
C ASP A 9 -29.61 -1.21 -11.96
N PHE A 10 -29.74 -0.28 -11.02
CA PHE A 10 -28.78 0.83 -10.86
C PHE A 10 -27.41 0.37 -10.40
N ALA A 11 -27.34 -0.63 -9.50
CA ALA A 11 -26.08 -1.17 -8.98
C ALA A 11 -25.33 -2.06 -9.98
N ARG A 12 -25.96 -2.49 -11.08
CA ARG A 12 -25.33 -3.33 -12.11
C ARG A 12 -24.63 -2.55 -13.23
N ARG A 13 -24.82 -1.26 -13.35
CA ARG A 13 -24.35 -0.48 -14.52
C ARG A 13 -23.02 0.22 -14.35
N GLU A 14 -22.47 0.32 -13.15
CA GLU A 14 -21.16 0.91 -12.93
C GLU A 14 -20.13 -0.10 -12.36
N ARG A 15 -19.89 -1.19 -13.08
CA ARG A 15 -18.58 -1.82 -12.99
C ARG A 15 -17.60 -0.93 -13.74
N TYR A 16 -16.63 -0.38 -13.05
CA TYR A 16 -15.47 0.28 -13.66
C TYR A 16 -14.77 -0.73 -14.59
N THR A 17 -15.22 -0.82 -15.82
CA THR A 17 -14.49 -1.49 -16.88
C THR A 17 -13.46 -0.50 -17.40
N TYR A 18 -12.20 -0.75 -17.14
CA TYR A 18 -11.11 -0.20 -17.93
C TYR A 18 -11.22 -0.76 -19.36
N THR A 19 -12.08 -0.16 -20.17
CA THR A 19 -12.13 -0.43 -21.61
C THR A 19 -11.39 0.67 -22.33
N LYS A 20 -10.40 0.27 -23.14
CA LYS A 20 -9.88 1.07 -24.24
C LYS A 20 -11.06 1.61 -25.05
N THR A 21 -11.39 2.87 -24.95
CA THR A 21 -12.30 3.54 -25.86
C THR A 21 -11.51 4.35 -26.88
N SER A 22 -11.51 3.83 -28.10
CA SER A 22 -11.27 4.64 -29.30
C SER A 22 -12.44 5.62 -29.49
N SER A 23 -12.11 6.90 -29.58
CA SER A 23 -12.75 8.07 -30.16
C SER A 23 -14.23 8.00 -30.63
N SER A 24 -15.10 8.91 -30.13
CA SER A 24 -15.67 10.00 -30.98
C SER A 24 -16.56 10.98 -30.19
N GLN A 25 -16.19 12.25 -30.30
CA GLN A 25 -16.97 13.48 -30.36
C GLN A 25 -17.87 13.96 -29.20
N GLY A 26 -17.44 15.07 -28.62
CA GLY A 26 -18.24 16.00 -27.83
C GLY A 26 -17.33 17.12 -27.28
N LYS A 27 -17.13 18.21 -28.07
CA LYS A 27 -16.28 19.36 -27.65
C LYS A 27 -17.01 20.25 -26.65
N VAL A 28 -16.35 20.52 -25.52
CA VAL A 28 -16.52 21.73 -24.69
C VAL A 28 -15.15 22.43 -24.64
N PRO A 29 -15.06 23.76 -24.92
CA PRO A 29 -13.76 24.43 -25.05
C PRO A 29 -13.19 24.86 -23.70
N GLY A 30 -12.01 24.38 -23.37
CA GLY A 30 -11.21 24.80 -22.23
C GLY A 30 -9.76 24.39 -22.42
N LYS A 31 -8.90 25.33 -22.66
CA LYS A 31 -7.45 25.38 -22.82
C LYS A 31 -6.69 24.04 -22.73
N SER A 32 -6.11 23.64 -23.87
CA SER A 32 -5.20 22.53 -24.02
C SER A 32 -3.85 22.81 -23.35
N PHE A 33 -3.51 22.03 -22.33
CA PHE A 33 -2.11 21.69 -22.05
C PHE A 33 -1.87 20.28 -22.64
N GLY A 34 -0.88 20.19 -23.52
CA GLY A 34 -0.58 18.97 -24.25
C GLY A 34 0.04 17.92 -23.33
N GLY A 35 -0.38 16.64 -23.57
CA GLY A 35 0.11 15.46 -22.86
C GLY A 35 -0.96 14.83 -21.98
N SER A 36 -1.64 13.77 -22.48
CA SER A 36 -2.71 13.08 -21.76
C SER A 36 -2.14 12.15 -20.67
N ASN A 37 -1.77 12.70 -19.53
CA ASN A 37 -1.63 11.98 -18.27
C ASN A 37 -2.48 12.71 -17.24
N THR A 38 -3.79 12.55 -17.29
CA THR A 38 -4.68 13.05 -16.23
C THR A 38 -4.56 12.13 -15.04
N MET A 39 -3.78 12.54 -14.02
CA MET A 39 -3.84 11.90 -12.71
C MET A 39 -5.28 11.98 -12.19
N SER A 40 -5.81 10.85 -11.73
CA SER A 40 -7.17 10.74 -11.19
C SER A 40 -7.32 11.30 -9.77
N VAL A 41 -6.21 11.69 -9.11
CA VAL A 41 -6.20 12.20 -7.73
C VAL A 41 -5.90 13.69 -7.72
N ALA A 42 -6.73 14.46 -7.01
CA ALA A 42 -6.55 15.89 -6.81
C ALA A 42 -7.02 16.32 -5.42
N LEU A 43 -6.38 17.36 -4.85
CA LEU A 43 -6.78 17.95 -3.59
C LEU A 43 -7.89 18.99 -3.81
N ASN A 44 -9.03 18.83 -3.15
CA ASN A 44 -10.11 19.80 -3.16
C ASN A 44 -10.22 20.50 -1.80
N THR A 45 -9.93 21.79 -1.77
CA THR A 45 -9.88 22.63 -0.56
C THR A 45 -11.11 23.52 -0.34
N LYS A 46 -12.18 23.34 -1.14
CA LYS A 46 -13.35 24.24 -1.13
C LYS A 46 -14.03 24.44 0.24
N HIS A 47 -13.88 23.46 1.15
CA HIS A 47 -14.48 23.50 2.49
C HIS A 47 -13.55 24.07 3.57
N LEU A 48 -12.34 24.52 3.20
CA LEU A 48 -11.36 25.07 4.15
C LEU A 48 -11.42 26.60 4.30
N SER A 49 -12.17 27.30 3.46
CA SER A 49 -12.22 28.78 3.45
C SER A 49 -12.66 29.41 4.76
N GLY A 50 -13.43 28.69 5.61
CA GLY A 50 -13.78 29.15 6.96
C GLY A 50 -12.73 28.86 8.04
N PHE A 51 -11.66 28.14 7.71
CA PHE A 51 -10.64 27.68 8.64
C PHE A 51 -9.23 28.21 8.33
N ILE A 52 -8.95 28.45 7.06
CA ILE A 52 -7.63 28.89 6.58
C ILE A 52 -7.85 30.04 5.60
N SER A 53 -7.11 31.16 5.78
CA SER A 53 -7.11 32.25 4.84
C SER A 53 -5.97 32.11 3.81
N GLU A 54 -6.05 32.86 2.72
CA GLU A 54 -4.99 32.92 1.70
C GLU A 54 -3.70 33.52 2.26
N GLU A 55 -3.81 34.47 3.20
CA GLU A 55 -2.66 35.09 3.88
C GLU A 55 -1.93 34.07 4.78
N GLU A 56 -2.66 33.20 5.48
CA GLU A 56 -2.08 32.14 6.31
C GLU A 56 -1.34 31.11 5.43
N TYR A 57 -1.92 30.80 4.27
CA TYR A 57 -1.27 29.91 3.32
C TYR A 57 -0.02 30.54 2.71
N ALA A 58 -0.08 31.81 2.33
CA ALA A 58 1.10 32.55 1.85
C ALA A 58 2.20 32.65 2.93
N ALA A 59 1.82 32.87 4.18
CA ALA A 59 2.76 33.01 5.30
C ALA A 59 3.50 31.72 5.65
N ILE A 60 2.92 30.53 5.40
CA ILE A 60 3.60 29.24 5.66
C ILE A 60 4.49 28.80 4.49
N TYR A 61 4.28 29.32 3.28
CA TYR A 61 4.93 28.84 2.07
C TYR A 61 6.47 28.89 2.11
N PRO A 62 7.13 29.91 2.70
CA PRO A 62 8.60 29.88 2.89
C PRO A 62 9.11 28.69 3.69
N GLN A 63 8.27 28.12 4.60
CA GLN A 63 8.63 26.92 5.34
C GLN A 63 8.49 25.67 4.48
N VAL A 64 7.52 25.64 3.56
CA VAL A 64 7.39 24.59 2.55
C VAL A 64 8.61 24.56 1.62
N GLU A 65 9.07 25.74 1.17
CA GLU A 65 10.29 25.87 0.37
C GLU A 65 11.53 25.36 1.11
N ALA A 66 11.68 25.73 2.38
CA ALA A 66 12.80 25.29 3.20
C ALA A 66 12.79 23.77 3.40
N ALA A 67 11.61 23.18 3.66
CA ALA A 67 11.43 21.74 3.81
C ALA A 67 11.73 20.99 2.50
N HIS A 68 11.27 21.53 1.36
CA HIS A 68 11.58 20.97 0.04
C HIS A 68 13.10 20.94 -0.20
N LYS A 69 13.80 22.07 0.01
CA LYS A 69 15.25 22.15 -0.18
C LYS A 69 16.01 21.17 0.73
N GLN A 70 15.55 21.00 1.97
CA GLN A 70 16.14 20.03 2.91
C GLN A 70 15.90 18.60 2.47
N LEU A 71 14.70 18.28 1.96
CA LEU A 71 14.34 16.95 1.44
C LEU A 71 15.18 16.58 0.21
N GLU A 72 15.30 17.51 -0.76
CA GLU A 72 16.12 17.31 -1.95
C GLU A 72 17.62 17.20 -1.65
N ALA A 73 18.12 17.97 -0.69
CA ALA A 73 19.50 17.90 -0.24
C ALA A 73 19.80 16.65 0.61
N LYS A 74 18.78 15.92 1.04
CA LYS A 74 18.90 14.72 1.90
C LYS A 74 19.78 14.95 3.14
N ASN A 75 19.66 16.10 3.80
CA ASN A 75 20.51 16.51 4.92
C ASN A 75 19.75 16.76 6.23
N GLY A 76 18.46 16.43 6.26
CA GLY A 76 17.62 16.53 7.45
C GLY A 76 17.62 15.27 8.31
N PRO A 77 17.01 15.31 9.50
CA PRO A 77 16.77 14.12 10.31
C PRO A 77 16.00 13.05 9.52
N GLY A 78 16.50 11.80 9.54
CA GLY A 78 15.87 10.69 8.80
C GLY A 78 16.29 10.60 7.32
N SER A 79 17.29 11.35 6.88
CA SER A 79 17.82 11.32 5.51
C SER A 79 18.30 9.95 5.05
N ASP A 80 18.69 9.06 5.98
CA ASP A 80 19.09 7.69 5.68
C ASP A 80 17.93 6.81 5.14
N PHE A 81 16.68 7.28 5.25
CA PHE A 81 15.47 6.55 4.86
C PHE A 81 14.67 7.25 3.75
N LEU A 82 15.32 7.96 2.85
CA LEU A 82 14.70 8.68 1.74
C LEU A 82 14.75 7.93 0.39
N GLY A 83 15.13 6.65 0.38
CA GLY A 83 15.16 5.82 -0.83
C GLY A 83 13.82 5.71 -1.54
N TRP A 84 12.72 5.86 -0.81
CA TRP A 84 11.37 5.84 -1.40
C TRP A 84 11.08 6.98 -2.37
N MET A 85 11.76 8.14 -2.25
CA MET A 85 11.46 9.34 -3.04
C MET A 85 11.57 9.11 -4.54
N TYR A 86 12.63 8.42 -4.97
CA TYR A 86 12.91 8.16 -6.38
C TYR A 86 12.80 6.68 -6.76
N LEU A 87 12.33 5.84 -5.84
CA LEU A 87 12.17 4.40 -6.04
C LEU A 87 11.34 4.07 -7.31
N PRO A 88 10.25 4.80 -7.65
CA PRO A 88 9.48 4.50 -8.86
C PRO A 88 10.28 4.62 -10.17
N ARG A 89 11.34 5.41 -10.18
CA ARG A 89 12.26 5.57 -11.32
C ARG A 89 13.48 4.65 -11.21
N ASP A 90 14.07 4.60 -10.01
CA ASP A 90 15.41 4.08 -9.78
C ASP A 90 15.41 2.63 -9.25
N TYR A 91 14.26 1.94 -9.25
CA TYR A 91 14.16 0.56 -8.77
C TYR A 91 15.03 -0.42 -9.58
N ASP A 92 15.48 -1.49 -8.94
CA ASP A 92 16.25 -2.57 -9.55
C ASP A 92 15.40 -3.32 -10.58
N LYS A 93 15.74 -3.17 -11.85
CA LYS A 93 14.99 -3.76 -12.98
C LYS A 93 15.14 -5.28 -13.05
N GLU A 94 16.29 -5.82 -12.61
CA GLU A 94 16.52 -7.26 -12.59
C GLU A 94 15.71 -7.91 -11.48
N GLU A 95 15.71 -7.31 -10.27
CA GLU A 95 14.86 -7.78 -9.19
C GLU A 95 13.37 -7.67 -9.54
N PHE A 96 12.96 -6.57 -10.18
CA PHE A 96 11.60 -6.41 -10.65
C PHE A 96 11.17 -7.51 -11.63
N ALA A 97 12.03 -7.88 -12.57
CA ALA A 97 11.79 -9.00 -13.48
C ALA A 97 11.69 -10.34 -12.73
N ARG A 98 12.53 -10.56 -11.70
CA ARG A 98 12.47 -11.73 -10.81
C ARG A 98 11.16 -11.78 -10.02
N ILE A 99 10.68 -10.63 -9.52
CA ILE A 99 9.38 -10.52 -8.84
C ILE A 99 8.25 -10.97 -9.78
N LYS A 100 8.23 -10.48 -11.03
CA LYS A 100 7.23 -10.87 -12.04
C LYS A 100 7.28 -12.37 -12.33
N ALA A 101 8.48 -12.93 -12.48
CA ALA A 101 8.66 -14.36 -12.71
C ALA A 101 8.17 -15.21 -11.52
N ALA A 102 8.48 -14.81 -10.29
CA ALA A 102 8.02 -15.47 -9.07
C ALA A 102 6.49 -15.38 -8.92
N ALA A 103 5.91 -14.19 -9.14
CA ALA A 103 4.47 -14.00 -9.11
C ALA A 103 3.74 -14.86 -10.16
N LYS A 104 4.29 -14.94 -11.36
CA LYS A 104 3.76 -15.82 -12.43
C LYS A 104 3.77 -17.28 -11.98
N LYS A 105 4.91 -17.77 -11.45
CA LYS A 105 5.02 -19.13 -10.93
C LYS A 105 4.00 -19.40 -9.83
N ILE A 106 3.86 -18.49 -8.85
CA ILE A 106 2.86 -18.62 -7.77
C ILE A 106 1.46 -18.75 -8.36
N ARG A 107 1.11 -17.94 -9.36
CA ARG A 107 -0.21 -17.97 -9.99
C ARG A 107 -0.50 -19.24 -10.79
N GLU A 108 0.53 -19.88 -11.31
CA GLU A 108 0.41 -21.12 -12.10
C GLU A 108 0.35 -22.39 -11.24
N ASP A 109 1.06 -22.39 -10.11
CA ASP A 109 1.27 -23.62 -9.33
C ASP A 109 0.66 -23.60 -7.92
N SER A 110 0.04 -22.51 -7.49
CA SER A 110 -0.53 -22.38 -6.15
C SER A 110 -2.02 -22.02 -6.17
N ASP A 111 -2.78 -22.65 -5.31
CA ASP A 111 -4.19 -22.33 -5.04
C ASP A 111 -4.30 -21.22 -3.98
N VAL A 112 -3.26 -21.08 -3.15
CA VAL A 112 -3.17 -20.09 -2.07
C VAL A 112 -1.76 -19.50 -2.00
N LEU A 113 -1.66 -18.19 -1.79
CA LEU A 113 -0.46 -17.53 -1.31
C LEU A 113 -0.71 -16.97 0.09
N VAL A 114 0.11 -17.38 1.05
CA VAL A 114 0.12 -16.77 2.39
C VAL A 114 1.27 -15.79 2.50
N VAL A 115 0.95 -14.53 2.77
CA VAL A 115 1.92 -13.47 3.03
C VAL A 115 2.11 -13.33 4.53
N ALA A 116 3.27 -13.71 5.03
CA ALA A 116 3.62 -13.63 6.46
C ALA A 116 4.46 -12.39 6.73
N GLY A 117 3.84 -11.38 7.36
CA GLY A 117 4.47 -10.08 7.66
C GLY A 117 3.65 -9.25 8.62
N ILE A 118 4.25 -8.20 9.19
CA ILE A 118 3.60 -7.27 10.12
C ILE A 118 3.87 -5.82 9.72
N GLY A 119 2.97 -4.91 10.06
CA GLY A 119 3.12 -3.48 9.81
C GLY A 119 3.33 -3.17 8.34
N GLY A 120 4.39 -2.46 8.00
CA GLY A 120 4.75 -2.14 6.61
C GLY A 120 4.99 -3.34 5.72
N SER A 121 5.28 -4.51 6.29
CA SER A 121 5.48 -5.74 5.54
C SER A 121 4.19 -6.40 5.04
N TYR A 122 3.00 -5.89 5.43
CA TYR A 122 1.74 -6.40 4.92
C TYR A 122 0.71 -5.31 4.57
N LEU A 123 0.66 -4.20 5.35
CA LEU A 123 -0.40 -3.19 5.20
C LEU A 123 -0.45 -2.58 3.79
N GLY A 124 0.69 -2.14 3.26
CA GLY A 124 0.74 -1.52 1.93
C GLY A 124 0.30 -2.48 0.83
N ALA A 125 0.81 -3.72 0.85
CA ALA A 125 0.42 -4.74 -0.12
C ALA A 125 -1.07 -5.07 -0.05
N ARG A 126 -1.58 -5.30 1.15
CA ARG A 126 -2.99 -5.61 1.37
C ARG A 126 -3.89 -4.45 0.97
N ALA A 127 -3.50 -3.21 1.31
CA ALA A 127 -4.22 -2.01 0.91
C ALA A 127 -4.38 -1.89 -0.61
N VAL A 128 -3.30 -2.13 -1.37
CA VAL A 128 -3.35 -2.11 -2.83
C VAL A 128 -4.22 -3.24 -3.37
N VAL A 129 -4.07 -4.47 -2.85
CA VAL A 129 -4.87 -5.61 -3.31
C VAL A 129 -6.37 -5.37 -3.09
N GLU A 130 -6.78 -4.95 -1.89
CA GLU A 130 -8.19 -4.69 -1.59
C GLU A 130 -8.73 -3.47 -2.35
N ALA A 131 -7.95 -2.38 -2.49
CA ALA A 131 -8.40 -1.20 -3.22
C ALA A 131 -8.59 -1.45 -4.73
N VAL A 132 -7.79 -2.34 -5.34
CA VAL A 132 -7.83 -2.61 -6.79
C VAL A 132 -8.76 -3.78 -7.14
N LYS A 133 -8.80 -4.82 -6.29
CA LYS A 133 -9.52 -6.06 -6.54
C LYS A 133 -10.80 -6.22 -5.71
N GLY A 134 -10.99 -5.39 -4.69
CA GLY A 134 -12.08 -5.49 -3.74
C GLY A 134 -11.80 -6.47 -2.60
N GLN A 135 -12.53 -6.33 -1.50
CA GLN A 135 -12.42 -7.20 -0.33
C GLN A 135 -12.77 -8.67 -0.61
N PHE A 136 -13.59 -8.90 -1.64
CA PHE A 136 -14.05 -10.25 -2.05
C PHE A 136 -13.20 -10.84 -3.18
N HIS A 137 -12.01 -10.32 -3.44
CA HIS A 137 -11.14 -10.78 -4.54
C HIS A 137 -10.85 -12.28 -4.49
N ASN A 138 -10.73 -12.87 -3.32
CA ASN A 138 -10.49 -14.30 -3.14
C ASN A 138 -11.63 -15.19 -3.62
N GLU A 139 -12.84 -14.66 -3.72
CA GLU A 139 -14.06 -15.38 -4.15
C GLU A 139 -14.44 -15.05 -5.60
N LEU A 140 -14.14 -13.86 -6.06
CA LEU A 140 -14.59 -13.34 -7.35
C LEU A 140 -13.56 -13.42 -8.46
N GLU A 141 -12.26 -13.44 -8.10
CA GLU A 141 -11.16 -13.41 -9.05
C GLU A 141 -10.55 -14.80 -9.26
N GLY A 142 -9.97 -15.02 -10.44
CA GLY A 142 -9.16 -16.21 -10.73
C GLY A 142 -7.71 -16.06 -10.23
N GLY A 143 -7.08 -17.21 -9.94
CA GLY A 143 -5.71 -17.28 -9.45
C GLY A 143 -5.63 -17.69 -7.99
N PRO A 144 -4.46 -17.60 -7.36
CA PRO A 144 -4.28 -17.98 -5.97
C PRO A 144 -5.07 -17.05 -5.04
N LYS A 145 -5.69 -17.60 -4.02
CA LYS A 145 -6.26 -16.81 -2.93
C LYS A 145 -5.15 -16.21 -2.08
N ILE A 146 -5.23 -14.91 -1.81
CA ILE A 146 -4.19 -14.21 -1.06
C ILE A 146 -4.64 -14.02 0.38
N TYR A 147 -3.88 -14.57 1.31
CA TYR A 147 -4.12 -14.40 2.76
C TYR A 147 -2.91 -13.78 3.42
N PHE A 148 -3.16 -12.97 4.46
CA PHE A 148 -2.12 -12.30 5.22
C PHE A 148 -2.12 -12.80 6.66
N CYS A 149 -0.94 -13.07 7.23
CA CYS A 149 -0.77 -13.46 8.63
C CYS A 149 0.56 -12.95 9.19
N GLY A 150 0.86 -13.28 10.44
CA GLY A 150 2.08 -12.81 11.11
C GLY A 150 2.01 -11.36 11.57
N ASN A 151 0.84 -10.75 11.53
CA ASN A 151 0.53 -9.44 12.07
C ASN A 151 -0.09 -9.50 13.47
N SER A 152 -0.25 -10.68 14.02
CA SER A 152 -0.71 -10.93 15.38
C SER A 152 -0.22 -12.30 15.88
N ILE A 153 -0.28 -12.51 17.19
CA ILE A 153 0.01 -13.79 17.85
C ILE A 153 -1.25 -14.60 18.16
N SER A 154 -2.39 -14.25 17.55
CA SER A 154 -3.66 -14.95 17.77
C SER A 154 -3.61 -16.38 17.22
N PRO A 155 -3.71 -17.43 18.07
CA PRO A 155 -3.73 -18.81 17.59
C PRO A 155 -5.00 -19.12 16.83
N THR A 156 -6.13 -18.51 17.16
CA THR A 156 -7.39 -18.69 16.44
C THR A 156 -7.26 -18.21 15.00
N TYR A 157 -6.73 -17.00 14.80
CA TYR A 157 -6.52 -16.45 13.47
C TYR A 157 -5.56 -17.31 12.64
N LEU A 158 -4.42 -17.70 13.24
CA LEU A 158 -3.44 -18.54 12.56
C LEU A 158 -4.04 -19.91 12.19
N ASN A 159 -4.78 -20.55 13.08
CA ASN A 159 -5.46 -21.82 12.78
C ASN A 159 -6.44 -21.69 11.61
N ASN A 160 -7.20 -20.61 11.52
CA ASN A 160 -8.06 -20.35 10.37
C ASN A 160 -7.27 -20.31 9.06
N ILE A 161 -6.11 -19.64 9.04
CA ILE A 161 -5.22 -19.61 7.87
C ILE A 161 -4.69 -21.00 7.53
N LEU A 162 -4.29 -21.79 8.53
CA LEU A 162 -3.84 -23.17 8.31
C LEU A 162 -4.97 -24.04 7.71
N ASP A 163 -6.18 -23.91 8.21
CA ASP A 163 -7.35 -24.64 7.69
C ASP A 163 -7.67 -24.25 6.24
N LEU A 164 -7.47 -22.99 5.87
CA LEU A 164 -7.59 -22.51 4.49
C LEU A 164 -6.51 -23.08 3.56
N CYS A 165 -5.37 -23.48 4.10
CA CYS A 165 -4.22 -24.04 3.34
C CYS A 165 -4.28 -25.57 3.22
N LYS A 166 -4.88 -26.28 4.20
CA LYS A 166 -4.93 -27.76 4.22
C LYS A 166 -5.50 -28.35 2.94
N GLY A 167 -4.81 -29.34 2.40
CA GLY A 167 -5.20 -30.03 1.16
C GLY A 167 -5.12 -29.18 -0.11
N LYS A 168 -4.44 -28.04 -0.06
CA LYS A 168 -4.24 -27.15 -1.21
C LYS A 168 -2.75 -26.96 -1.52
N ARG A 169 -2.47 -26.68 -2.78
CA ARG A 169 -1.13 -26.25 -3.17
C ARG A 169 -0.98 -24.79 -2.70
N PHE A 170 -0.17 -24.57 -1.71
CA PHE A 170 0.04 -23.19 -1.25
C PHE A 170 1.53 -22.79 -1.27
N SER A 171 1.76 -21.51 -1.43
CA SER A 171 3.06 -20.85 -1.33
C SER A 171 3.09 -19.89 -0.16
N ILE A 172 4.27 -19.60 0.36
CA ILE A 172 4.51 -18.67 1.47
C ILE A 172 5.45 -17.56 0.98
N ASN A 173 5.03 -16.30 1.12
CA ASN A 173 5.94 -15.16 1.06
C ASN A 173 6.18 -14.65 2.47
N VAL A 174 7.32 -14.98 3.05
CA VAL A 174 7.74 -14.49 4.36
C VAL A 174 8.51 -13.19 4.21
N ILE A 175 8.06 -12.15 4.92
CA ILE A 175 8.59 -10.79 4.80
C ILE A 175 9.08 -10.30 6.14
N SER A 176 10.41 -10.26 6.32
CA SER A 176 11.05 -9.74 7.53
C SER A 176 12.49 -9.36 7.23
N LYS A 177 12.86 -8.09 7.44
CA LYS A 177 14.23 -7.62 7.18
C LYS A 177 15.25 -8.34 8.07
N SER A 178 15.03 -8.39 9.38
CA SER A 178 15.93 -9.07 10.32
C SER A 178 15.74 -10.59 10.41
N GLY A 179 14.51 -11.07 10.13
CA GLY A 179 14.09 -12.45 10.39
C GLY A 179 13.79 -12.75 11.87
N THR A 180 13.85 -11.73 12.75
CA THR A 180 13.67 -11.91 14.21
C THR A 180 12.33 -11.35 14.73
N THR A 181 11.47 -10.81 13.85
CA THR A 181 10.14 -10.33 14.24
C THR A 181 9.32 -11.50 14.74
N THR A 182 8.93 -11.46 16.01
CA THR A 182 8.34 -12.60 16.74
C THR A 182 7.08 -13.11 16.07
N GLU A 183 6.14 -12.24 15.77
CA GLU A 183 4.85 -12.59 15.20
C GLU A 183 4.99 -13.27 13.84
N THR A 184 5.79 -12.66 12.96
CA THR A 184 6.07 -13.20 11.63
C THR A 184 6.81 -14.53 11.72
N SER A 185 7.79 -14.66 12.63
CA SER A 185 8.59 -15.88 12.79
C SER A 185 7.76 -17.05 13.31
N LEU A 186 6.84 -16.80 14.24
CA LEU A 186 5.91 -17.82 14.75
C LEU A 186 4.97 -18.29 13.66
N ALA A 187 4.32 -17.37 12.95
CA ALA A 187 3.41 -17.72 11.87
C ALA A 187 4.13 -18.48 10.75
N PHE A 188 5.32 -18.03 10.35
CA PHE A 188 6.12 -18.68 9.33
C PHE A 188 6.55 -20.11 9.72
N ARG A 189 6.97 -20.32 10.96
CA ARG A 189 7.36 -21.66 11.44
C ARG A 189 6.22 -22.65 11.28
N VAL A 190 5.02 -22.29 11.73
CA VAL A 190 3.86 -23.17 11.71
C VAL A 190 3.37 -23.42 10.26
N LEU A 191 3.37 -22.39 9.43
CA LEU A 191 3.04 -22.51 8.01
C LEU A 191 4.03 -23.40 7.25
N ARG A 192 5.32 -23.24 7.51
CA ARG A 192 6.38 -24.05 6.92
C ARG A 192 6.21 -25.53 7.32
N GLU A 193 5.97 -25.82 8.61
CA GLU A 193 5.72 -27.17 9.09
C GLU A 193 4.54 -27.82 8.37
N LEU A 194 3.44 -27.09 8.20
CA LEU A 194 2.28 -27.58 7.42
C LEU A 194 2.67 -27.87 5.96
N LEU A 195 3.38 -26.94 5.32
CA LEU A 195 3.78 -27.09 3.93
C LEU A 195 4.71 -28.29 3.71
N GLU A 196 5.70 -28.48 4.60
CA GLU A 196 6.62 -29.61 4.58
C GLU A 196 5.91 -30.95 4.85
N LYS A 197 4.91 -30.95 5.74
CA LYS A 197 4.10 -32.13 6.03
C LYS A 197 3.23 -32.56 4.85
N GLU A 198 2.64 -31.62 4.14
CA GLU A 198 1.72 -31.94 3.03
C GLU A 198 2.42 -32.23 1.71
N MET A 199 3.57 -31.58 1.44
CA MET A 199 4.22 -31.66 0.13
C MET A 199 5.62 -32.28 0.17
N GLY A 200 6.17 -32.52 1.36
CA GLY A 200 7.58 -32.90 1.54
C GLY A 200 8.51 -31.70 1.46
N VAL A 201 9.69 -31.82 2.07
CA VAL A 201 10.66 -30.73 2.25
C VAL A 201 11.16 -30.16 0.91
N GLU A 202 11.42 -31.02 -0.07
CA GLU A 202 11.95 -30.59 -1.38
C GLU A 202 10.95 -29.71 -2.13
N GLU A 203 9.69 -30.10 -2.19
CA GLU A 203 8.66 -29.31 -2.87
C GLU A 203 8.27 -28.06 -2.06
N ALA A 204 8.26 -28.15 -0.73
CA ALA A 204 8.04 -27.01 0.15
C ALA A 204 9.06 -25.90 -0.08
N ASN A 205 10.35 -26.25 -0.24
CA ASN A 205 11.41 -25.27 -0.51
C ASN A 205 11.23 -24.52 -1.81
N LYS A 206 10.56 -25.08 -2.82
CA LYS A 206 10.25 -24.41 -4.11
C LYS A 206 9.09 -23.42 -3.99
N ARG A 207 8.35 -23.43 -2.86
CA ARG A 207 7.13 -22.65 -2.61
C ARG A 207 7.28 -21.59 -1.52
N ILE A 208 8.49 -21.45 -0.96
CA ILE A 208 8.81 -20.41 0.01
C ILE A 208 9.62 -19.31 -0.66
N TYR A 209 9.15 -18.08 -0.52
CA TYR A 209 9.75 -16.86 -1.07
C TYR A 209 10.11 -15.95 0.11
N ALA A 210 11.38 -15.63 0.30
CA ALA A 210 11.82 -14.80 1.41
C ALA A 210 12.12 -13.37 0.96
N THR A 211 11.34 -12.41 1.44
CA THR A 211 11.61 -10.97 1.25
C THR A 211 12.31 -10.46 2.51
N THR A 212 13.61 -10.21 2.41
CA THR A 212 14.48 -9.99 3.57
C THR A 212 15.64 -9.05 3.27
N ASP A 213 16.59 -8.95 4.19
CA ASP A 213 17.85 -8.21 3.97
C ASP A 213 18.66 -8.81 2.81
N ARG A 214 19.46 -7.98 2.15
CA ARG A 214 20.32 -8.41 1.03
C ARG A 214 21.36 -9.45 1.44
N ALA A 215 21.96 -9.28 2.62
CA ALA A 215 23.18 -10.00 2.99
C ALA A 215 23.16 -10.61 4.40
N LYS A 216 22.33 -10.12 5.32
CA LYS A 216 22.37 -10.45 6.74
C LYS A 216 20.99 -10.76 7.32
N GLY A 217 20.97 -11.26 8.55
CA GLY A 217 19.74 -11.60 9.27
C GLY A 217 19.44 -13.10 9.22
N THR A 218 18.67 -13.55 10.20
CA THR A 218 18.35 -14.98 10.37
C THR A 218 17.53 -15.55 9.22
N LEU A 219 16.60 -14.76 8.68
CA LEU A 219 15.80 -15.19 7.53
C LEU A 219 16.64 -15.31 6.26
N LYS A 220 17.60 -14.39 6.04
CA LYS A 220 18.51 -14.48 4.89
C LYS A 220 19.39 -15.73 4.98
N GLN A 221 19.98 -15.98 6.13
CA GLN A 221 20.81 -17.17 6.37
C GLN A 221 20.02 -18.47 6.15
N LEU A 222 18.78 -18.52 6.65
CA LEU A 222 17.90 -19.67 6.47
C LEU A 222 17.53 -19.85 5.00
N ALA A 223 17.15 -18.77 4.31
CA ALA A 223 16.79 -18.82 2.90
C ALA A 223 17.95 -19.32 2.02
N ASP A 224 19.16 -18.83 2.26
CA ASP A 224 20.35 -19.27 1.55
C ASP A 224 20.66 -20.76 1.80
N ALA A 225 20.56 -21.21 3.05
CA ALA A 225 20.79 -22.60 3.42
C ALA A 225 19.76 -23.57 2.81
N GLN A 226 18.53 -23.12 2.57
CA GLN A 226 17.45 -23.91 2.00
C GLN A 226 17.28 -23.72 0.48
N GLY A 227 18.00 -22.78 -0.13
CA GLY A 227 17.90 -22.45 -1.55
C GLY A 227 16.61 -21.71 -1.94
N TRP A 228 15.98 -20.99 -1.02
CA TRP A 228 14.75 -20.25 -1.33
C TRP A 228 15.04 -19.00 -2.18
N PRO A 229 14.17 -18.65 -3.13
CA PRO A 229 14.22 -17.35 -3.79
C PRO A 229 14.17 -16.21 -2.75
N THR A 230 15.14 -15.29 -2.83
CA THR A 230 15.20 -14.13 -1.94
C THR A 230 14.94 -12.83 -2.72
N PHE A 231 14.26 -11.89 -2.08
CA PHE A 231 13.98 -10.54 -2.56
C PHE A 231 14.39 -9.52 -1.51
N VAL A 232 14.85 -8.36 -1.95
CA VAL A 232 15.50 -7.39 -1.05
C VAL A 232 14.52 -6.41 -0.45
N VAL A 233 14.60 -6.24 0.87
CA VAL A 233 14.05 -5.06 1.57
C VAL A 233 15.13 -3.98 1.53
N PRO A 234 14.94 -2.86 0.80
CA PRO A 234 15.98 -1.83 0.69
C PRO A 234 16.37 -1.24 2.04
N ASP A 235 17.66 -0.92 2.22
CA ASP A 235 18.17 -0.39 3.48
C ASP A 235 17.71 1.04 3.77
N ASP A 236 17.56 1.82 2.72
CA ASP A 236 17.20 3.24 2.73
C ASP A 236 15.69 3.48 2.60
N VAL A 237 14.86 2.41 2.66
CA VAL A 237 13.40 2.49 2.64
C VAL A 237 12.83 1.95 3.93
N GLY A 238 12.18 2.82 4.69
CA GLY A 238 11.48 2.41 5.92
C GLY A 238 10.32 1.45 5.63
N GLY A 239 9.99 0.56 6.58
CA GLY A 239 8.97 -0.49 6.40
C GLY A 239 7.63 0.04 5.89
N ARG A 240 7.12 1.13 6.48
CA ARG A 240 5.85 1.75 6.08
C ARG A 240 5.85 2.44 4.71
N TYR A 241 7.04 2.65 4.11
CA TYR A 241 7.24 3.21 2.76
C TYR A 241 7.53 2.16 1.70
N SER A 242 7.57 0.87 2.05
CA SER A 242 8.19 -0.18 1.24
C SER A 242 7.26 -0.85 0.22
N VAL A 243 6.01 -0.41 0.06
CA VAL A 243 5.03 -1.05 -0.85
C VAL A 243 5.51 -1.14 -2.30
N LEU A 244 6.29 -0.18 -2.78
CA LEU A 244 6.85 -0.15 -4.14
C LEU A 244 8.21 -0.87 -4.25
N SER A 245 8.62 -1.61 -3.23
CA SER A 245 9.73 -2.57 -3.26
C SER A 245 9.20 -4.01 -3.36
N ALA A 246 10.09 -4.98 -3.34
CA ALA A 246 9.72 -6.41 -3.32
C ALA A 246 8.72 -6.76 -2.19
N VAL A 247 8.72 -5.98 -1.10
CA VAL A 247 7.79 -6.14 0.04
C VAL A 247 6.33 -6.09 -0.39
N GLY A 248 5.97 -5.13 -1.22
CA GLY A 248 4.61 -5.00 -1.74
C GLY A 248 4.42 -5.62 -3.12
N LEU A 249 5.40 -5.44 -4.01
CA LEU A 249 5.26 -5.80 -5.41
C LEU A 249 5.05 -7.31 -5.65
N LEU A 250 5.70 -8.18 -4.87
CA LEU A 250 5.54 -9.62 -5.05
C LEU A 250 4.11 -10.09 -4.70
N PRO A 251 3.54 -9.80 -3.53
CA PRO A 251 2.15 -10.19 -3.25
C PRO A 251 1.13 -9.49 -4.14
N ILE A 252 1.35 -8.23 -4.53
CA ILE A 252 0.48 -7.48 -5.44
C ILE A 252 0.44 -8.13 -6.83
N ALA A 253 1.61 -8.48 -7.39
CA ALA A 253 1.71 -9.17 -8.67
C ALA A 253 1.10 -10.58 -8.61
N ALA A 254 1.31 -11.31 -7.51
CA ALA A 254 0.70 -12.62 -7.28
C ALA A 254 -0.83 -12.55 -7.19
N ALA A 255 -1.39 -11.45 -6.67
CA ALA A 255 -2.82 -11.17 -6.74
C ALA A 255 -3.34 -10.87 -8.16
N GLY A 256 -2.46 -10.74 -9.16
CA GLY A 256 -2.82 -10.48 -10.55
C GLY A 256 -3.03 -9.03 -10.88
N ILE A 257 -2.45 -8.13 -10.11
CA ILE A 257 -2.40 -6.69 -10.39
C ILE A 257 -1.16 -6.40 -11.25
N ASP A 258 -1.33 -5.57 -12.26
CA ASP A 258 -0.23 -5.14 -13.12
C ASP A 258 0.69 -4.17 -12.36
N ILE A 259 1.88 -4.67 -11.99
CA ILE A 259 2.86 -3.86 -11.26
C ILE A 259 3.65 -2.91 -12.18
N ASP A 260 3.65 -3.08 -13.49
CA ASP A 260 4.23 -2.10 -14.43
C ASP A 260 3.36 -0.84 -14.44
N GLU A 261 2.03 -0.99 -14.51
CA GLU A 261 1.09 0.13 -14.41
C GLU A 261 1.13 0.80 -13.03
N LEU A 262 1.26 0.01 -11.95
CA LEU A 262 1.43 0.55 -10.60
C LEU A 262 2.68 1.41 -10.48
N MET A 263 3.82 0.91 -10.95
CA MET A 263 5.10 1.64 -10.91
C MET A 263 5.08 2.86 -11.83
N LYS A 264 4.41 2.78 -12.97
CA LYS A 264 4.20 3.92 -13.88
C LYS A 264 3.38 5.02 -13.19
N GLY A 265 2.25 4.67 -12.56
CA GLY A 265 1.45 5.64 -11.80
C GLY A 265 2.22 6.29 -10.66
N ALA A 266 3.08 5.53 -9.97
CA ALA A 266 3.95 6.05 -8.93
C ALA A 266 5.03 7.00 -9.50
N ALA A 267 5.60 6.70 -10.69
CA ALA A 267 6.55 7.58 -11.36
C ALA A 267 5.89 8.90 -11.82
N ASP A 268 4.70 8.82 -12.41
CA ASP A 268 3.90 9.99 -12.79
C ASP A 268 3.61 10.88 -11.56
N ALA A 269 3.28 10.27 -10.41
CA ALA A 269 3.07 10.99 -9.15
C ALA A 269 4.36 11.60 -8.61
N MET A 270 5.47 10.88 -8.66
CA MET A 270 6.79 11.37 -8.25
C MET A 270 7.17 12.63 -9.05
N GLU A 271 7.05 12.60 -10.37
CA GLU A 271 7.34 13.76 -11.23
C GLU A 271 6.46 14.96 -10.88
N ARG A 272 5.15 14.74 -10.73
CA ARG A 272 4.20 15.80 -10.41
C ARG A 272 4.45 16.43 -9.05
N PHE A 273 4.68 15.60 -8.02
CA PHE A 273 4.76 16.07 -6.64
C PHE A 273 6.18 16.47 -6.18
N SER A 274 7.21 16.25 -7.00
CA SER A 274 8.56 16.78 -6.75
C SER A 274 8.74 18.26 -7.11
N VAL A 275 7.79 18.84 -7.85
CA VAL A 275 7.90 20.25 -8.29
C VAL A 275 7.59 21.20 -7.15
N LEU A 276 8.51 22.12 -6.84
CA LEU A 276 8.26 23.21 -5.89
C LEU A 276 7.32 24.24 -6.51
N SER A 277 6.06 24.20 -6.12
CA SER A 277 5.01 25.08 -6.61
C SER A 277 3.91 25.24 -5.55
N PRO A 278 3.31 26.44 -5.42
CA PRO A 278 2.11 26.63 -4.60
C PRO A 278 0.92 25.77 -5.04
N ASP A 279 0.92 25.36 -6.31
CA ASP A 279 -0.13 24.50 -6.89
C ASP A 279 0.14 23.00 -6.72
N ASN A 280 1.28 22.63 -6.09
CA ASN A 280 1.56 21.24 -5.77
C ASN A 280 0.63 20.75 -4.66
N ASP A 281 -0.28 19.83 -5.01
CA ASP A 281 -1.30 19.30 -4.09
C ASP A 281 -0.68 18.64 -2.84
N ALA A 282 0.47 17.99 -2.95
CA ALA A 282 1.14 17.37 -1.80
C ALA A 282 1.67 18.43 -0.82
N TYR A 283 2.29 19.49 -1.33
CA TYR A 283 2.78 20.59 -0.50
C TYR A 283 1.65 21.44 0.07
N LYS A 284 0.59 21.65 -0.72
CA LYS A 284 -0.62 22.32 -0.25
C LYS A 284 -1.25 21.55 0.91
N TYR A 285 -1.38 20.22 0.78
CA TYR A 285 -1.89 19.37 1.83
C TYR A 285 -1.02 19.43 3.10
N ALA A 286 0.30 19.33 2.96
CA ALA A 286 1.23 19.46 4.08
C ALA A 286 1.13 20.84 4.78
N ALA A 287 1.03 21.93 4.01
CA ALA A 287 0.84 23.27 4.54
C ALA A 287 -0.46 23.42 5.33
N ILE A 288 -1.59 22.96 4.76
CA ILE A 288 -2.91 22.95 5.39
C ILE A 288 -2.87 22.21 6.73
N ARG A 289 -2.31 21.01 6.78
CA ARG A 289 -2.16 20.20 7.99
C ARG A 289 -1.39 20.96 9.07
N ASN A 290 -0.29 21.59 8.72
CA ASN A 290 0.52 22.38 9.64
C ASN A 290 -0.20 23.63 10.16
N ILE A 291 -0.94 24.35 9.32
CA ILE A 291 -1.75 25.52 9.75
C ILE A 291 -2.81 25.07 10.75
N LEU A 292 -3.56 24.03 10.42
CA LEU A 292 -4.63 23.51 11.28
C LEU A 292 -4.08 22.97 12.60
N TYR A 293 -2.95 22.28 12.58
CA TYR A 293 -2.27 21.81 13.79
C TYR A 293 -1.89 22.97 14.73
N ARG A 294 -1.34 24.06 14.19
CA ARG A 294 -1.02 25.27 14.95
C ARG A 294 -2.27 25.97 15.52
N LYS A 295 -3.42 25.77 14.90
CA LYS A 295 -4.73 26.21 15.38
C LYS A 295 -5.35 25.25 16.41
N GLY A 296 -4.61 24.23 16.86
CA GLY A 296 -5.07 23.28 17.88
C GLY A 296 -5.87 22.08 17.32
N LYS A 297 -5.92 21.89 15.99
CA LYS A 297 -6.51 20.69 15.37
C LYS A 297 -5.47 19.57 15.37
N SER A 298 -5.44 18.78 16.44
CA SER A 298 -4.42 17.75 16.67
C SER A 298 -4.80 16.35 16.16
N ILE A 299 -6.03 16.16 15.71
CA ILE A 299 -6.54 14.89 15.17
C ILE A 299 -6.89 15.07 13.71
N GLU A 300 -6.37 14.21 12.85
CA GLU A 300 -6.73 14.14 11.43
C GLU A 300 -7.48 12.84 11.17
N ILE A 301 -8.65 12.95 10.55
CA ILE A 301 -9.49 11.80 10.25
C ILE A 301 -9.58 11.64 8.73
N LEU A 302 -9.11 10.51 8.20
CA LEU A 302 -9.33 10.10 6.84
C LEU A 302 -10.63 9.29 6.76
N GLU A 303 -11.68 9.90 6.23
CA GLU A 303 -12.98 9.26 6.01
C GLU A 303 -13.08 8.77 4.56
N CYS A 304 -13.47 7.52 4.35
CA CYS A 304 -13.73 6.99 3.03
C CYS A 304 -15.15 6.44 2.90
N TYR A 305 -15.68 6.52 1.68
CA TYR A 305 -17.03 6.05 1.33
C TYR A 305 -16.98 4.69 0.65
N GLU A 306 -15.79 4.27 0.21
CA GLU A 306 -15.55 3.01 -0.47
C GLU A 306 -14.98 1.99 0.53
N PRO A 307 -15.71 0.90 0.86
CA PRO A 307 -15.24 -0.11 1.81
C PRO A 307 -13.90 -0.75 1.40
N ASP A 308 -13.66 -0.92 0.10
CA ASP A 308 -12.42 -1.50 -0.42
C ASP A 308 -11.19 -0.62 -0.14
N PHE A 309 -11.40 0.64 0.30
CA PHE A 309 -10.34 1.56 0.69
C PHE A 309 -9.97 1.50 2.18
N THR A 310 -10.61 0.65 2.97
CA THR A 310 -10.39 0.57 4.43
C THR A 310 -8.93 0.29 4.78
N LEU A 311 -8.28 -0.64 4.10
CA LEU A 311 -6.87 -0.96 4.35
C LEU A 311 -5.90 0.14 3.92
N MET A 312 -6.27 0.99 2.97
CA MET A 312 -5.52 2.19 2.62
C MET A 312 -5.52 3.17 3.81
N ASN A 313 -6.65 3.29 4.49
CA ASN A 313 -6.76 4.10 5.71
C ASN A 313 -5.92 3.53 6.86
N GLU A 314 -5.86 2.19 7.02
CA GLU A 314 -4.99 1.56 8.01
C GLU A 314 -3.51 1.81 7.71
N TRP A 315 -3.11 1.72 6.44
CA TRP A 315 -1.75 2.07 6.03
C TRP A 315 -1.44 3.55 6.27
N TYR A 316 -2.37 4.45 5.95
CA TYR A 316 -2.27 5.89 6.27
C TYR A 316 -1.97 6.12 7.76
N LYS A 317 -2.68 5.46 8.67
CA LYS A 317 -2.45 5.59 10.12
C LYS A 317 -1.02 5.21 10.52
N GLN A 318 -0.51 4.11 10.00
CA GLN A 318 0.87 3.72 10.25
C GLN A 318 1.86 4.70 9.62
N LEU A 319 1.66 5.07 8.36
CA LEU A 319 2.56 5.94 7.62
C LEU A 319 2.73 7.29 8.32
N PHE A 320 1.64 7.96 8.65
CA PHE A 320 1.67 9.28 9.28
C PHE A 320 1.98 9.20 10.78
N GLY A 321 1.38 8.27 11.51
CA GLY A 321 1.61 8.12 12.94
C GLY A 321 3.07 7.84 13.29
N GLU A 322 3.70 6.90 12.61
CA GLU A 322 5.11 6.57 12.85
C GLU A 322 6.09 7.61 12.24
N SER A 323 5.69 8.33 11.19
CA SER A 323 6.56 9.33 10.56
C SER A 323 6.59 10.64 11.35
N GLU A 324 5.44 11.10 11.83
CA GLU A 324 5.25 12.42 12.45
C GLU A 324 5.14 12.39 13.97
N GLY A 325 4.72 11.25 14.55
CA GLY A 325 4.56 11.08 15.99
C GLY A 325 5.89 10.97 16.73
N LYS A 326 6.66 12.05 16.77
CA LYS A 326 7.96 12.19 17.43
C LYS A 326 7.91 13.27 18.50
N ASP A 327 8.60 13.09 19.62
CA ASP A 327 8.74 14.09 20.68
C ASP A 327 7.40 14.63 21.22
N ASN A 328 6.38 13.80 21.29
CA ASN A 328 5.01 14.18 21.64
C ASN A 328 4.40 15.24 20.70
N LYS A 329 4.83 15.27 19.45
CA LYS A 329 4.34 16.16 18.40
C LYS A 329 3.71 15.35 17.27
N GLY A 330 3.07 16.06 16.34
CA GLY A 330 2.42 15.50 15.16
C GLY A 330 0.91 15.36 15.34
N LEU A 331 0.25 15.20 14.21
CA LEU A 331 -1.19 14.91 14.17
C LEU A 331 -1.45 13.45 14.58
N PHE A 332 -2.53 13.22 15.30
CA PHE A 332 -3.00 11.86 15.58
C PHE A 332 -3.85 11.35 14.41
N PRO A 333 -3.36 10.41 13.62
CA PRO A 333 -4.08 9.92 12.44
C PRO A 333 -5.18 8.94 12.86
N ARG A 334 -6.38 9.18 12.36
CA ARG A 334 -7.55 8.32 12.53
C ARG A 334 -8.16 8.00 11.18
N SER A 335 -8.96 6.96 11.13
CA SER A 335 -9.78 6.62 9.98
C SER A 335 -11.19 6.29 10.42
N GLU A 336 -12.17 6.66 9.60
CA GLU A 336 -13.55 6.32 9.80
C GLU A 336 -14.15 5.83 8.48
N GLU A 337 -14.96 4.77 8.56
CA GLU A 337 -15.93 4.46 7.54
C GLU A 337 -17.10 5.43 7.70
N ARG A 338 -17.64 5.94 6.61
CA ARG A 338 -18.81 6.80 6.72
C ARG A 338 -19.98 6.04 7.32
N ARG A 339 -20.37 6.43 8.52
CA ARG A 339 -21.65 6.04 9.13
C ARG A 339 -22.69 7.06 8.74
N VAL A 340 -23.65 6.66 7.90
CA VAL A 340 -24.80 7.51 7.57
C VAL A 340 -25.88 7.31 8.63
N GLY A 341 -25.94 8.21 9.60
CA GLY A 341 -26.98 8.21 10.63
C GLY A 341 -27.44 9.62 10.98
N LYS A 342 -28.68 9.77 11.48
CA LYS A 342 -29.19 11.05 11.97
C LYS A 342 -28.43 11.54 13.22
N GLU A 343 -27.76 10.64 13.90
CA GLU A 343 -26.90 10.85 15.07
C GLU A 343 -25.58 11.54 14.76
N CYS A 344 -25.18 11.61 13.49
CA CYS A 344 -23.98 12.35 13.04
C CYS A 344 -24.23 13.86 12.82
N ARG A 345 -25.35 14.38 13.29
CA ARG A 345 -25.63 15.82 13.34
C ARG A 345 -25.11 16.41 14.65
N LEU A 346 -23.81 16.57 14.76
CA LEU A 346 -23.21 17.45 15.75
C LEU A 346 -22.75 18.73 15.08
#